data_3dca200309048583a481c75b14e3e3a4
#
_entry.id   3dca200309048583a481c75b14e3e3a4
#
_cell.length_a   1.000
_cell.length_b   1.000
_cell.length_c   1.000
_cell.angle_alpha   90.00
_cell.angle_beta   90.00
_cell.angle_gamma   90.00
#
_symmetry.space_group_name_H-M   'P 1'
#
loop_
_entity.id
_entity.type
_entity.pdbx_description
1 polymer ?
#
loop_
_entity_poly.entity_id
_entity_poly.type
_entity_poly.pdbx_seq_one_letter_code
_entity_poly.pdbx_strand_id
1 'polypeptide(L)'
;MNYKISRYGWLPDLPDHRDHLYAAPVEMLAMLPARTDLSPNCPTVYDQGQLGSCTANAIAGAIEFDRRKQKLAGFTPSRLFIYYNERAIEHTIDSDSGAQIRDGIKSVGKQGDCPETEWPYVIARFKTRPTPQCYADALKYRAVLYQRVTQTLSQLKGCLASGWPFVDRKSVV
;
A
#
# COMPACT_ATOMS: atom_id res chain seq x y z
N MET A 1 17.43 -14.84 1.02
CA MET A 1 17.35 -14.26 2.38
C MET A 1 16.06 -14.73 3.01
N ASN A 2 16.13 -15.34 4.22
CA ASN A 2 14.91 -15.74 4.93
C ASN A 2 14.45 -14.55 5.78
N TYR A 3 13.49 -13.78 5.29
CA TYR A 3 12.84 -12.73 6.08
C TYR A 3 11.98 -13.39 7.16
N LYS A 4 12.37 -13.25 8.42
CA LYS A 4 11.54 -13.68 9.55
C LYS A 4 10.60 -12.55 9.93
N ILE A 5 9.37 -12.60 9.43
CA ILE A 5 8.30 -11.73 9.88
C ILE A 5 7.86 -12.24 11.26
N SER A 6 8.17 -11.49 12.30
CA SER A 6 7.82 -11.87 13.68
C SER A 6 6.37 -11.54 14.04
N ARG A 7 5.71 -10.64 13.29
CA ARG A 7 4.33 -10.21 13.55
C ARG A 7 3.65 -9.70 12.28
N TYR A 8 2.41 -10.16 12.06
CA TYR A 8 1.53 -9.61 11.03
C TYR A 8 0.62 -8.55 11.65
N GLY A 9 0.71 -7.33 11.17
CA GLY A 9 -0.03 -6.18 11.69
C GLY A 9 -1.30 -5.82 10.90
N TRP A 10 -1.85 -6.74 10.08
CA TRP A 10 -3.06 -6.46 9.34
C TRP A 10 -4.31 -6.64 10.21
N LEU A 11 -5.23 -5.67 10.13
CA LEU A 11 -6.57 -5.72 10.71
C LEU A 11 -7.61 -5.78 9.56
N PRO A 12 -8.72 -6.55 9.72
CA PRO A 12 -9.78 -6.58 8.72
C PRO A 12 -10.43 -5.21 8.52
N ASP A 13 -10.59 -4.80 7.26
CA ASP A 13 -11.37 -3.61 6.94
C ASP A 13 -12.84 -3.83 7.27
N LEU A 14 -13.48 -2.84 7.86
CA LEU A 14 -14.93 -2.82 8.00
C LEU A 14 -15.59 -2.57 6.63
N PRO A 15 -16.76 -3.20 6.33
CA PRO A 15 -17.50 -2.90 5.11
C PRO A 15 -17.84 -1.40 5.01
N ASP A 16 -17.61 -0.81 3.84
CA ASP A 16 -17.96 0.59 3.57
C ASP A 16 -18.61 0.67 2.17
N HIS A 17 -19.87 1.04 2.14
CA HIS A 17 -20.65 1.17 0.89
C HIS A 17 -20.22 2.35 0.02
N ARG A 18 -19.36 3.23 0.52
CA ARG A 18 -18.78 4.35 -0.22
C ARG A 18 -17.54 3.96 -1.00
N ASP A 19 -17.05 2.72 -0.87
CA ASP A 19 -15.89 2.25 -1.62
C ASP A 19 -16.19 2.30 -3.13
N HIS A 20 -15.33 2.95 -3.88
CA HIS A 20 -15.34 2.87 -5.33
C HIS A 20 -14.87 1.48 -5.76
N LEU A 21 -15.76 0.71 -6.36
CA LEU A 21 -15.43 -0.64 -6.80
C LEU A 21 -14.70 -0.61 -8.13
N TYR A 22 -13.61 -1.37 -8.21
CA TYR A 22 -12.96 -1.69 -9.47
C TYR A 22 -13.78 -2.76 -10.21
N ALA A 23 -14.04 -2.53 -11.49
CA ALA A 23 -14.61 -3.51 -12.39
C ALA A 23 -13.62 -3.73 -13.55
N ALA A 24 -13.12 -4.96 -13.68
CA ALA A 24 -12.30 -5.30 -14.84
C ALA A 24 -13.11 -5.21 -16.12
N PRO A 25 -12.53 -4.70 -17.24
CA PRO A 25 -13.20 -4.64 -18.54
C PRO A 25 -13.77 -6.00 -18.94
N VAL A 26 -14.99 -6.00 -19.52
CA VAL A 26 -15.68 -7.23 -19.91
C VAL A 26 -14.87 -8.03 -20.93
N GLU A 27 -14.23 -7.34 -21.85
CA GLU A 27 -13.36 -7.92 -22.89
C GLU A 27 -12.15 -8.63 -22.25
N MET A 28 -11.59 -8.04 -21.20
CA MET A 28 -10.50 -8.65 -20.44
C MET A 28 -10.96 -9.92 -19.72
N LEU A 29 -12.16 -9.87 -19.11
CA LEU A 29 -12.70 -11.04 -18.42
C LEU A 29 -13.05 -12.20 -19.36
N ALA A 30 -13.47 -11.88 -20.60
CA ALA A 30 -13.77 -12.89 -21.62
C ALA A 30 -12.50 -13.57 -22.17
N MET A 31 -11.35 -12.92 -22.11
CA MET A 31 -10.10 -13.39 -22.71
C MET A 31 -8.92 -13.27 -21.71
N LEU A 32 -9.10 -13.76 -20.50
CA LEU A 32 -8.04 -13.74 -19.48
C LEU A 32 -6.81 -14.52 -19.98
N PRO A 33 -5.61 -13.95 -19.91
CA PRO A 33 -4.38 -14.66 -20.28
C PRO A 33 -4.14 -15.83 -19.32
N ALA A 34 -3.47 -16.88 -19.82
CA ALA A 34 -3.10 -18.04 -19.01
C ALA A 34 -2.16 -17.67 -17.85
N ARG A 35 -1.35 -16.62 -18.05
CA ARG A 35 -0.41 -16.10 -17.07
C ARG A 35 -0.30 -14.59 -17.20
N THR A 36 -0.27 -13.90 -16.06
CA THR A 36 0.12 -12.48 -15.95
C THR A 36 1.22 -12.37 -14.90
N ASP A 37 2.32 -11.72 -15.26
CA ASP A 37 3.47 -11.52 -14.38
C ASP A 37 3.82 -10.02 -14.36
N LEU A 38 3.58 -9.36 -13.23
CA LEU A 38 3.90 -7.96 -13.01
C LEU A 38 5.22 -7.77 -12.25
N SER A 39 5.87 -8.85 -11.83
CA SER A 39 7.07 -8.81 -10.98
C SER A 39 8.24 -8.00 -11.58
N PRO A 40 8.45 -7.94 -12.92
CA PRO A 40 9.53 -7.12 -13.48
C PRO A 40 9.40 -5.62 -13.19
N ASN A 41 8.19 -5.14 -12.88
CA ASN A 41 7.92 -3.73 -12.54
C ASN A 41 7.82 -3.48 -11.04
N CYS A 42 7.87 -4.54 -10.23
CA CYS A 42 7.81 -4.40 -8.78
C CYS A 42 9.09 -3.77 -8.20
N PRO A 43 8.99 -3.03 -7.10
CA PRO A 43 10.16 -2.60 -6.34
C PRO A 43 10.87 -3.81 -5.72
N THR A 44 12.08 -3.56 -5.19
CA THR A 44 12.76 -4.52 -4.33
C THR A 44 11.90 -4.80 -3.10
N VAL A 45 11.85 -6.07 -2.67
CA VAL A 45 11.08 -6.47 -1.49
C VAL A 45 11.58 -5.71 -0.25
N TYR A 46 10.66 -5.08 0.44
CA TYR A 46 10.97 -4.38 1.70
C TYR A 46 11.08 -5.36 2.86
N ASP A 47 12.01 -5.08 3.76
CA ASP A 47 12.06 -5.73 5.06
C ASP A 47 11.35 -4.84 6.09
N GLN A 48 10.27 -5.35 6.69
CA GLN A 48 9.55 -4.64 7.75
C GLN A 48 10.15 -4.88 9.15
N GLY A 49 11.08 -5.83 9.28
CA GLY A 49 11.65 -6.21 10.57
C GLY A 49 10.59 -6.73 11.54
N GLN A 50 10.65 -6.25 12.79
CA GLN A 50 9.75 -6.70 13.87
C GLN A 50 8.50 -5.81 14.05
N LEU A 51 8.31 -4.80 13.22
CA LEU A 51 7.18 -3.88 13.32
C LEU A 51 5.96 -4.46 12.58
N GLY A 52 4.77 -4.33 13.15
CA GLY A 52 3.50 -4.78 12.56
C GLY A 52 3.01 -3.94 11.38
N SER A 53 3.90 -3.44 10.54
CA SER A 53 3.64 -2.46 9.45
C SER A 53 3.47 -3.09 8.08
N CYS A 54 2.97 -4.32 7.99
CA CYS A 54 2.82 -5.02 6.71
C CYS A 54 1.91 -4.27 5.73
N THR A 55 0.86 -3.60 6.21
CA THR A 55 -0.04 -2.76 5.40
C THR A 55 0.72 -1.61 4.73
N ALA A 56 1.48 -0.85 5.52
CA ALA A 56 2.28 0.26 5.02
C ALA A 56 3.37 -0.18 4.02
N ASN A 57 4.02 -1.33 4.26
CA ASN A 57 5.00 -1.89 3.34
C ASN A 57 4.35 -2.29 2.00
N ALA A 58 3.17 -2.91 2.04
CA ALA A 58 2.45 -3.31 0.82
C ALA A 58 1.94 -2.08 0.03
N ILE A 59 1.42 -1.07 0.72
CA ILE A 59 0.95 0.17 0.11
C ILE A 59 2.12 0.94 -0.52
N ALA A 60 3.26 1.05 0.17
CA ALA A 60 4.46 1.66 -0.38
C ALA A 60 4.95 0.95 -1.66
N GLY A 61 4.93 -0.39 -1.66
CA GLY A 61 5.25 -1.18 -2.85
C GLY A 61 4.31 -0.91 -4.02
N ALA A 62 3.01 -0.78 -3.77
CA ALA A 62 2.02 -0.46 -4.79
C ALA A 62 2.22 0.96 -5.36
N ILE A 63 2.52 1.95 -4.52
CA ILE A 63 2.82 3.33 -4.95
C ILE A 63 4.06 3.34 -5.84
N GLU A 64 5.14 2.67 -5.43
CA GLU A 64 6.37 2.63 -6.22
C GLU A 64 6.15 1.92 -7.56
N PHE A 65 5.39 0.83 -7.58
CA PHE A 65 4.98 0.16 -8.82
C PHE A 65 4.22 1.11 -9.75
N ASP A 66 3.20 1.80 -9.23
CA ASP A 66 2.36 2.72 -10.01
C ASP A 66 3.17 3.87 -10.60
N ARG A 67 4.10 4.44 -9.83
CA ARG A 67 4.99 5.49 -10.30
C ARG A 67 5.88 5.01 -11.45
N ARG A 68 6.43 3.79 -11.33
CA ARG A 68 7.22 3.17 -12.42
C ARG A 68 6.37 2.95 -13.67
N LYS A 69 5.16 2.42 -13.50
CA LYS A 69 4.22 2.20 -14.60
C LYS A 69 3.88 3.50 -15.33
N GLN A 70 3.68 4.58 -14.58
CA GLN A 70 3.38 5.91 -15.12
C GLN A 70 4.63 6.66 -15.63
N LYS A 71 5.81 6.07 -15.53
CA LYS A 71 7.11 6.70 -15.90
C LYS A 71 7.37 8.00 -15.14
N LEU A 72 6.86 8.12 -13.91
CA LEU A 72 7.13 9.25 -13.04
C LEU A 72 8.48 9.06 -12.33
N ALA A 73 9.06 10.18 -11.89
CA ALA A 73 10.28 10.14 -11.08
C ALA A 73 10.09 9.22 -9.86
N GLY A 74 10.95 8.19 -9.75
CA GLY A 74 10.88 7.21 -8.67
C GLY A 74 11.40 7.78 -7.36
N PHE A 75 10.79 7.35 -6.27
CA PHE A 75 11.35 7.45 -4.91
C PHE A 75 10.80 6.27 -4.10
N THR A 76 11.50 5.90 -3.06
CA THR A 76 10.99 4.91 -2.09
C THR A 76 10.01 5.62 -1.14
N PRO A 77 8.73 5.25 -1.13
CA PRO A 77 7.72 5.82 -0.22
C PRO A 77 8.08 5.55 1.24
N SER A 78 7.82 6.50 2.12
CA SER A 78 8.10 6.35 3.54
C SER A 78 7.10 5.41 4.22
N ARG A 79 7.48 4.15 4.37
CA ARG A 79 6.65 3.13 5.03
C ARG A 79 6.29 3.50 6.46
N LEU A 80 7.17 4.21 7.17
CA LEU A 80 6.91 4.62 8.53
C LEU A 80 5.96 5.83 8.60
N PHE A 81 5.95 6.70 7.58
CA PHE A 81 4.97 7.77 7.42
C PHE A 81 3.58 7.20 7.22
N ILE A 82 3.43 6.24 6.30
CA ILE A 82 2.15 5.54 6.06
C ILE A 82 1.70 4.86 7.35
N TYR A 83 2.58 4.07 8.01
CA TYR A 83 2.24 3.34 9.23
C TYR A 83 1.82 4.23 10.39
N TYR A 84 2.42 5.40 10.52
CA TYR A 84 2.00 6.38 11.52
C TYR A 84 0.59 6.90 11.23
N ASN A 85 0.32 7.29 9.97
CA ASN A 85 -0.92 7.94 9.58
C ASN A 85 -2.12 6.97 9.56
N GLU A 86 -1.95 5.71 9.16
CA GLU A 86 -3.02 4.71 9.27
C GLU A 86 -3.42 4.49 10.73
N ARG A 87 -2.46 4.36 11.65
CA ARG A 87 -2.75 4.23 13.09
C ARG A 87 -3.27 5.53 13.72
N ALA A 88 -2.93 6.69 13.15
CA ALA A 88 -3.51 7.97 13.58
C ALA A 88 -5.02 8.03 13.27
N ILE A 89 -5.45 7.48 12.12
CA ILE A 89 -6.87 7.36 11.77
C ILE A 89 -7.57 6.39 12.73
N GLU A 90 -6.90 5.30 13.12
CA GLU A 90 -7.43 4.26 14.01
C GLU A 90 -7.30 4.59 15.50
N HIS A 91 -6.69 5.73 15.85
CA HIS A 91 -6.42 6.13 17.25
C HIS A 91 -5.55 5.14 18.03
N THR A 92 -4.59 4.49 17.36
CA THR A 92 -3.75 3.43 17.93
C THR A 92 -2.24 3.74 17.88
N ILE A 93 -1.86 5.03 17.79
CA ILE A 93 -0.45 5.47 17.64
C ILE A 93 0.46 4.89 18.74
N ASP A 94 -0.04 4.76 19.96
CA ASP A 94 0.74 4.36 21.13
C ASP A 94 1.10 2.87 21.17
N SER A 95 0.55 2.07 20.27
CA SER A 95 0.79 0.63 20.18
C SER A 95 1.18 0.19 18.77
N ASP A 96 1.94 -0.90 18.67
CA ASP A 96 2.17 -1.61 17.42
C ASP A 96 0.99 -2.54 17.16
N SER A 97 -0.19 -1.96 16.92
CA SER A 97 -1.46 -2.67 16.73
C SER A 97 -1.62 -3.30 15.35
N GLY A 98 -0.77 -2.92 14.40
CA GLY A 98 -1.06 -3.09 12.99
C GLY A 98 -2.06 -2.04 12.50
N ALA A 99 -2.65 -2.24 11.32
CA ALA A 99 -3.61 -1.32 10.74
C ALA A 99 -4.48 -1.98 9.67
N GLN A 100 -5.52 -1.25 9.24
CA GLN A 100 -6.38 -1.62 8.12
C GLN A 100 -5.80 -1.09 6.81
N ILE A 101 -5.82 -1.89 5.74
CA ILE A 101 -5.35 -1.48 4.40
C ILE A 101 -6.12 -0.24 3.92
N ARG A 102 -7.43 -0.18 4.17
CA ARG A 102 -8.27 0.97 3.79
C ARG A 102 -7.77 2.26 4.41
N ASP A 103 -7.42 2.27 5.67
CA ASP A 103 -7.00 3.49 6.36
C ASP A 103 -5.62 3.94 5.90
N GLY A 104 -4.72 3.00 5.60
CA GLY A 104 -3.47 3.31 4.92
C GLY A 104 -3.68 3.96 3.55
N ILE A 105 -4.55 3.40 2.71
CA ILE A 105 -4.86 3.95 1.39
C ILE A 105 -5.56 5.31 1.51
N LYS A 106 -6.50 5.47 2.46
CA LYS A 106 -7.14 6.77 2.73
C LYS A 106 -6.12 7.82 3.17
N SER A 107 -5.14 7.44 3.99
CA SER A 107 -4.07 8.36 4.42
C SER A 107 -3.27 8.87 3.22
N VAL A 108 -2.86 7.98 2.32
CA VAL A 108 -2.12 8.36 1.10
C VAL A 108 -2.99 9.17 0.13
N GLY A 109 -4.27 8.86 0.00
CA GLY A 109 -5.21 9.65 -0.80
C GLY A 109 -5.39 11.07 -0.27
N LYS A 110 -5.43 11.26 1.05
CA LYS A 110 -5.66 12.55 1.69
C LYS A 110 -4.39 13.36 1.91
N GLN A 111 -3.33 12.72 2.40
CA GLN A 111 -2.10 13.36 2.87
C GLN A 111 -0.93 13.15 1.93
N GLY A 112 -1.01 12.15 1.04
CA GLY A 112 0.12 11.72 0.22
C GLY A 112 1.08 10.84 0.99
N ASP A 113 2.28 10.70 0.44
CA ASP A 113 3.39 10.03 1.10
C ASP A 113 4.72 10.73 0.76
N CYS A 114 5.56 10.97 1.76
CA CYS A 114 6.87 11.58 1.55
C CYS A 114 7.93 10.52 1.20
N PRO A 115 9.05 10.92 0.58
CA PRO A 115 10.18 10.02 0.37
C PRO A 115 10.74 9.46 1.69
N GLU A 116 11.15 8.19 1.67
CA GLU A 116 11.78 7.55 2.84
C GLU A 116 13.10 8.24 3.26
N THR A 117 13.73 8.99 2.37
CA THR A 117 14.89 9.83 2.69
C THR A 117 14.56 10.98 3.65
N GLU A 118 13.30 11.45 3.68
CA GLU A 118 12.83 12.51 4.58
C GLU A 118 12.33 11.95 5.92
N TRP A 119 11.71 10.76 5.87
CA TRP A 119 11.22 10.06 7.05
C TRP A 119 11.64 8.59 6.99
N PRO A 120 12.89 8.28 7.39
CA PRO A 120 13.48 6.94 7.27
C PRO A 120 12.75 5.88 8.10
N TYR A 121 12.80 4.63 7.60
CA TYR A 121 12.22 3.47 8.28
C TYR A 121 13.06 3.06 9.50
N VAL A 122 12.92 3.81 10.58
CA VAL A 122 13.55 3.56 11.88
C VAL A 122 12.49 3.07 12.86
N ILE A 123 12.46 1.76 13.13
CA ILE A 123 11.41 1.10 13.93
C ILE A 123 11.18 1.80 15.28
N ALA A 124 12.22 2.23 15.97
CA ALA A 124 12.10 2.93 17.25
C ALA A 124 11.25 4.22 17.20
N ARG A 125 11.08 4.79 16.00
CA ARG A 125 10.31 6.03 15.78
C ARG A 125 8.85 5.80 15.38
N PHE A 126 8.34 4.58 15.46
CA PHE A 126 6.99 4.26 14.97
C PHE A 126 5.85 5.03 15.66
N LYS A 127 6.07 5.51 16.90
CA LYS A 127 5.13 6.38 17.63
C LYS A 127 5.36 7.88 17.36
N THR A 128 6.50 8.23 16.78
CA THR A 128 6.87 9.62 16.59
C THR A 128 6.11 10.19 15.39
N ARG A 129 5.46 11.32 15.60
CA ARG A 129 4.78 12.04 14.51
C ARG A 129 5.79 12.54 13.49
N PRO A 130 5.59 12.29 12.19
CA PRO A 130 6.41 12.88 11.14
C PRO A 130 6.43 14.41 11.21
N THR A 131 7.49 15.02 10.70
CA THR A 131 7.66 16.46 10.76
C THR A 131 6.63 17.20 9.89
N PRO A 132 6.30 18.46 10.19
CA PRO A 132 5.44 19.28 9.31
C PRO A 132 5.96 19.34 7.86
N GLN A 133 7.28 19.31 7.67
CA GLN A 133 7.90 19.29 6.34
C GLN A 133 7.54 18.01 5.58
N CYS A 134 7.61 16.82 6.23
CA CYS A 134 7.20 15.56 5.61
C CYS A 134 5.75 15.61 5.11
N TYR A 135 4.84 16.22 5.87
CA TYR A 135 3.44 16.39 5.43
C TYR A 135 3.31 17.37 4.27
N ALA A 136 4.06 18.48 4.27
CA ALA A 136 4.05 19.43 3.17
C ALA A 136 4.56 18.82 1.86
N ASP A 137 5.62 18.01 1.95
CA ASP A 137 6.18 17.32 0.78
C ASP A 137 5.32 16.16 0.32
N ALA A 138 4.72 15.42 1.24
CA ALA A 138 3.80 14.31 0.95
C ALA A 138 2.62 14.74 0.06
N LEU A 139 2.10 15.95 0.23
CA LEU A 139 0.99 16.47 -0.58
C LEU A 139 1.26 16.48 -2.09
N LYS A 140 2.53 16.50 -2.50
CA LYS A 140 2.95 16.42 -3.91
C LYS A 140 2.73 15.02 -4.52
N TYR A 141 2.55 14.00 -3.66
CA TYR A 141 2.54 12.58 -4.03
C TYR A 141 1.29 11.86 -3.52
N ARG A 142 0.13 12.48 -3.66
CA ARG A 142 -1.14 11.88 -3.28
C ARG A 142 -1.61 10.84 -4.29
N ALA A 143 -2.20 9.76 -3.82
CA ALA A 143 -2.98 8.88 -4.66
C ALA A 143 -4.27 9.60 -5.10
N VAL A 144 -4.41 9.84 -6.41
CA VAL A 144 -5.56 10.57 -6.98
C VAL A 144 -6.78 9.67 -7.07
N LEU A 145 -6.57 8.38 -7.35
CA LEU A 145 -7.61 7.38 -7.49
C LEU A 145 -7.18 6.09 -6.81
N TYR A 146 -8.08 5.51 -6.03
CA TYR A 146 -7.97 4.16 -5.52
C TYR A 146 -9.34 3.48 -5.56
N GLN A 147 -9.33 2.18 -5.77
CA GLN A 147 -10.55 1.39 -5.91
C GLN A 147 -10.44 0.09 -5.13
N ARG A 148 -11.57 -0.39 -4.64
CA ARG A 148 -11.65 -1.71 -4.01
C ARG A 148 -11.90 -2.77 -5.06
N VAL A 149 -11.01 -3.74 -5.16
CA VAL A 149 -11.22 -4.91 -6.02
C VAL A 149 -12.18 -5.87 -5.33
N THR A 150 -13.26 -6.26 -6.02
CA THR A 150 -14.16 -7.29 -5.52
C THR A 150 -13.41 -8.61 -5.38
N GLN A 151 -13.55 -9.28 -4.24
CA GLN A 151 -12.82 -10.52 -3.90
C GLN A 151 -13.36 -11.74 -4.64
N THR A 152 -13.49 -11.64 -5.96
CA THR A 152 -13.78 -12.77 -6.84
C THR A 152 -12.55 -13.07 -7.69
N LEU A 153 -12.29 -14.34 -7.96
CA LEU A 153 -11.11 -14.75 -8.72
C LEU A 153 -11.05 -14.07 -10.10
N SER A 154 -12.20 -13.87 -10.74
CA SER A 154 -12.27 -13.20 -12.04
C SER A 154 -11.83 -11.73 -11.95
N GLN A 155 -12.32 -10.98 -10.95
CA GLN A 155 -11.95 -9.57 -10.78
C GLN A 155 -10.48 -9.40 -10.37
N LEU A 156 -9.96 -10.26 -9.51
CA LEU A 156 -8.54 -10.27 -9.13
C LEU A 156 -7.65 -10.56 -10.35
N LYS A 157 -7.99 -11.60 -11.13
CA LYS A 157 -7.26 -11.91 -12.37
C LYS A 157 -7.39 -10.79 -13.41
N GLY A 158 -8.58 -10.22 -13.57
CA GLY A 158 -8.83 -9.11 -14.49
C GLY A 158 -8.04 -7.86 -14.11
N CYS A 159 -7.92 -7.55 -12.82
CA CYS A 159 -7.09 -6.45 -12.33
C CYS A 159 -5.62 -6.63 -12.73
N LEU A 160 -5.05 -7.81 -12.45
CA LEU A 160 -3.66 -8.12 -12.83
C LEU A 160 -3.47 -8.13 -14.35
N ALA A 161 -4.40 -8.74 -15.11
CA ALA A 161 -4.34 -8.77 -16.57
C ALA A 161 -4.43 -7.37 -17.19
N SER A 162 -5.10 -6.42 -16.53
CA SER A 162 -5.11 -5.00 -16.89
C SER A 162 -3.81 -4.27 -16.49
N GLY A 163 -2.85 -4.97 -15.90
CA GLY A 163 -1.55 -4.45 -15.51
C GLY A 163 -1.57 -3.63 -14.22
N TRP A 164 -2.55 -3.85 -13.34
CA TRP A 164 -2.64 -3.19 -12.05
C TRP A 164 -2.40 -4.17 -10.91
N PRO A 165 -1.47 -3.89 -9.98
CA PRO A 165 -1.35 -4.63 -8.74
C PRO A 165 -2.49 -4.27 -7.80
N PHE A 166 -2.75 -5.10 -6.83
CA PHE A 166 -3.63 -4.77 -5.71
C PHE A 166 -2.95 -5.12 -4.40
N VAL A 167 -3.33 -4.39 -3.35
CA VAL A 167 -2.86 -4.66 -1.98
C VAL A 167 -3.83 -5.65 -1.33
N ASP A 168 -3.30 -6.75 -0.83
CA ASP A 168 -4.07 -7.81 -0.18
C ASP A 168 -3.40 -8.25 1.11
N ARG A 169 -4.19 -8.90 1.98
CA ARG A 169 -3.73 -9.51 3.24
C ARG A 169 -2.64 -10.54 3.03
N LYS A 170 -2.72 -11.30 1.95
CA LYS A 170 -1.83 -12.39 1.64
C LYS A 170 -0.89 -11.98 0.51
N SER A 171 0.18 -11.29 0.86
CA SER A 171 1.30 -11.14 -0.07
C SER A 171 2.01 -12.49 -0.21
N VAL A 172 1.41 -13.41 -0.92
CA VAL A 172 2.10 -14.58 -1.46
C VAL A 172 1.42 -14.95 -2.75
N VAL A 173 1.93 -14.48 -3.80
CA VAL A 173 1.98 -15.25 -5.04
C VAL A 173 3.37 -15.08 -5.63
#